data_742cd932c84cc3a5560f4b83ebf0fea4
#
_entry.id   742cd932c84cc3a5560f4b83ebf0fea4
#
_cell.length_a   1.000
_cell.length_b   1.000
_cell.length_c   1.000
_cell.angle_alpha   90.00
_cell.angle_beta   90.00
_cell.angle_gamma   90.00
#
_symmetry.space_group_name_H-M   'P 1'
#
loop_
_entity.id
_entity.type
_entity.pdbx_description
1 polymer ?
#
loop_
_entity_poly.entity_id
_entity_poly.type
_entity_poly.pdbx_seq_one_letter_code
_entity_poly.pdbx_strand_id
1 'polypeptide(L)'
;MRYIVIFLAGAFGALLANRGIAVFNDAVRPVVPEYREGRMTRLEFATTTFALSFGLVIGFGIPYSIMSPIILVHSLWLGTDVIGIFFPAKNIEKWYLDKESLIGAGLSVLAGGLYGVLLLAGLQSFVNMMQALPVNIFDAWQNISGPVISAFIAFPCVVITMDYGWKKGLVSLVVSVLLRQIMVFFGKGDIADGVALLTGLVFIIVFAVRDKSESTGNLASIFGDRVKNIRKNIIWIAI
;
A
#
# COMPACT_ATOMS: atom_id res chain seq x y z
N MET A 1 9.08 12.52 18.81
CA MET A 1 8.73 12.94 17.44
C MET A 1 8.19 11.77 16.58
N ARG A 2 8.87 10.62 16.50
CA ARG A 2 8.42 9.45 15.70
C ARG A 2 6.98 8.99 16.00
N TYR A 3 6.61 8.84 17.27
CA TYR A 3 5.25 8.42 17.66
C TYR A 3 4.15 9.39 17.22
N ILE A 4 4.43 10.71 17.25
CA ILE A 4 3.46 11.72 16.79
C ILE A 4 3.26 11.61 15.28
N VAL A 5 4.34 11.46 14.51
CA VAL A 5 4.26 11.31 13.04
C VAL A 5 3.48 10.05 12.65
N ILE A 6 3.77 8.92 13.31
CA ILE A 6 3.07 7.66 13.04
C ILE A 6 1.61 7.74 13.47
N PHE A 7 1.30 8.37 14.60
CA PHE A 7 -0.08 8.61 15.02
C PHE A 7 -0.84 9.42 13.95
N LEU A 8 -0.26 10.54 13.49
CA LEU A 8 -0.90 11.39 12.47
C LEU A 8 -1.06 10.66 11.14
N ALA A 9 -0.05 9.93 10.70
CA ALA A 9 -0.12 9.16 9.46
C ALA A 9 -1.18 8.04 9.54
N GLY A 10 -1.26 7.33 10.66
CA GLY A 10 -2.28 6.31 10.89
C GLY A 10 -3.69 6.88 10.99
N ALA A 11 -3.85 8.00 11.70
CA ALA A 11 -5.11 8.72 11.84
C ALA A 11 -5.63 9.21 10.47
N PHE A 12 -4.74 9.79 9.67
CA PHE A 12 -5.07 10.30 8.35
C PHE A 12 -5.42 9.16 7.38
N GLY A 13 -4.61 8.09 7.33
CA GLY A 13 -4.89 6.91 6.50
C GLY A 13 -6.26 6.30 6.81
N ALA A 14 -6.59 6.09 8.08
CA ALA A 14 -7.89 5.56 8.48
C ALA A 14 -9.05 6.51 8.14
N LEU A 15 -8.86 7.83 8.23
CA LEU A 15 -9.86 8.80 7.81
C LEU A 15 -10.10 8.74 6.30
N LEU A 16 -9.07 8.67 5.48
CA LEU A 16 -9.19 8.56 4.03
C LEU A 16 -9.96 7.31 3.62
N ALA A 17 -9.66 6.18 4.25
CA ALA A 17 -10.37 4.92 4.02
C ALA A 17 -11.83 5.00 4.47
N ASN A 18 -12.11 5.56 5.65
CA ASN A 18 -13.48 5.75 6.15
C ASN A 18 -14.33 6.63 5.24
N ARG A 19 -13.72 7.67 4.65
CA ARG A 19 -14.39 8.57 3.68
C ARG A 19 -14.44 8.03 2.25
N GLY A 20 -13.87 6.86 2.00
CA GLY A 20 -13.80 6.28 0.65
C GLY A 20 -13.01 7.13 -0.33
N ILE A 21 -12.14 8.02 0.18
CA ILE A 21 -11.28 8.89 -0.65
C ILE A 21 -10.16 8.07 -1.25
N ALA A 22 -9.47 7.30 -0.41
CA ALA A 22 -8.40 6.40 -0.83
C ALA A 22 -8.41 5.13 0.02
N VAL A 23 -8.20 4.00 -0.63
CA VAL A 23 -7.97 2.69 -0.03
C VAL A 23 -6.69 2.15 -0.64
N PHE A 24 -5.66 2.00 0.16
CA PHE A 24 -4.32 1.59 -0.28
C PHE A 24 -4.14 0.07 -0.24
N ASN A 25 -5.03 -0.63 0.44
CA ASN A 25 -4.98 -2.07 0.62
C ASN A 25 -5.47 -2.81 -0.63
N ASP A 26 -4.54 -3.40 -1.37
CA ASP A 26 -4.85 -4.17 -2.57
C ASP A 26 -5.71 -5.41 -2.28
N ALA A 27 -5.62 -5.98 -1.08
CA ALA A 27 -6.47 -7.10 -0.66
C ALA A 27 -7.94 -6.69 -0.47
N VAL A 28 -8.21 -5.41 -0.21
CA VAL A 28 -9.58 -4.88 -0.03
C VAL A 28 -10.24 -4.56 -1.37
N ARG A 29 -9.46 -4.19 -2.37
CA ARG A 29 -9.98 -3.76 -3.68
C ARG A 29 -10.95 -4.74 -4.35
N PRO A 30 -10.67 -6.05 -4.40
CA PRO A 30 -11.61 -7.00 -5.01
C PRO A 30 -12.88 -7.20 -4.19
N VAL A 31 -12.84 -6.94 -2.88
CA VAL A 31 -13.99 -7.15 -1.97
C VAL A 31 -14.91 -5.94 -1.89
N VAL A 32 -14.40 -4.73 -2.20
CA VAL A 32 -15.20 -3.48 -2.19
C VAL A 32 -16.41 -3.53 -3.13
N PRO A 33 -16.32 -4.03 -4.39
CA PRO A 33 -17.47 -4.15 -5.26
C PRO A 33 -18.57 -5.05 -4.67
N GLU A 34 -18.20 -6.20 -4.08
CA GLU A 34 -19.13 -7.14 -3.47
C GLU A 34 -19.98 -6.49 -2.36
N TYR A 35 -19.29 -5.68 -1.52
CA TYR A 35 -19.97 -4.92 -0.48
C TYR A 35 -20.87 -3.82 -1.06
N ARG A 36 -20.39 -3.07 -2.07
CA ARG A 36 -21.17 -1.96 -2.68
C ARG A 36 -22.39 -2.43 -3.42
N GLU A 37 -22.35 -3.62 -4.01
CA GLU A 37 -23.45 -4.22 -4.73
C GLU A 37 -24.43 -4.96 -3.80
N GLY A 38 -24.21 -4.90 -2.48
CA GLY A 38 -25.09 -5.50 -1.48
C GLY A 38 -24.98 -7.04 -1.39
N ARG A 39 -23.99 -7.66 -2.05
CA ARG A 39 -23.74 -9.10 -2.00
C ARG A 39 -23.02 -9.55 -0.72
N MET A 40 -22.53 -8.58 0.04
CA MET A 40 -21.77 -8.80 1.26
C MET A 40 -22.24 -7.84 2.34
N THR A 41 -22.47 -8.34 3.54
CA THR A 41 -22.77 -7.50 4.70
C THR A 41 -21.52 -6.73 5.16
N ARG A 42 -21.72 -5.68 5.94
CA ARG A 42 -20.60 -4.91 6.49
C ARG A 42 -19.67 -5.75 7.36
N LEU A 43 -20.22 -6.69 8.13
CA LEU A 43 -19.43 -7.57 8.98
C LEU A 43 -18.57 -8.54 8.15
N GLU A 44 -19.16 -9.16 7.14
CA GLU A 44 -18.44 -10.01 6.19
C GLU A 44 -17.34 -9.25 5.47
N PHE A 45 -17.62 -8.03 5.01
CA PHE A 45 -16.64 -7.16 4.40
C PHE A 45 -15.46 -6.86 5.36
N ALA A 46 -15.75 -6.46 6.60
CA ALA A 46 -14.73 -6.14 7.59
C ALA A 46 -13.89 -7.38 7.96
N THR A 47 -14.52 -8.53 8.19
CA THR A 47 -13.81 -9.76 8.55
C THR A 47 -12.97 -10.33 7.42
N THR A 48 -13.47 -10.31 6.18
CA THR A 48 -12.72 -10.75 4.99
C THR A 48 -11.52 -9.83 4.75
N THR A 49 -11.75 -8.52 4.83
CA THR A 49 -10.69 -7.51 4.69
C THR A 49 -9.61 -7.66 5.76
N PHE A 50 -10.03 -7.91 7.02
CA PHE A 50 -9.11 -8.18 8.12
C PHE A 50 -8.26 -9.43 7.85
N ALA A 51 -8.87 -10.54 7.47
CA ALA A 51 -8.15 -11.78 7.21
C ALA A 51 -7.11 -11.65 6.10
N LEU A 52 -7.47 -11.01 4.99
CA LEU A 52 -6.55 -10.75 3.87
C LEU A 52 -5.41 -9.82 4.28
N SER A 53 -5.73 -8.74 5.00
CA SER A 53 -4.73 -7.75 5.45
C SER A 53 -3.82 -8.30 6.51
N PHE A 54 -4.33 -9.13 7.43
CA PHE A 54 -3.54 -9.78 8.47
C PHE A 54 -2.42 -10.64 7.86
N GLY A 55 -2.74 -11.44 6.84
CA GLY A 55 -1.75 -12.23 6.13
C GLY A 55 -0.65 -11.38 5.49
N LEU A 56 -1.00 -10.25 4.86
CA LEU A 56 -0.04 -9.33 4.27
C LEU A 56 0.80 -8.60 5.33
N VAL A 57 0.20 -8.17 6.44
CA VAL A 57 0.94 -7.51 7.53
C VAL A 57 1.93 -8.47 8.17
N ILE A 58 1.49 -9.68 8.54
CA ILE A 58 2.35 -10.67 9.21
C ILE A 58 3.36 -11.27 8.24
N GLY A 59 2.94 -11.63 7.02
CA GLY A 59 3.82 -12.32 6.06
C GLY A 59 4.81 -11.40 5.34
N PHE A 60 4.47 -10.12 5.18
CA PHE A 60 5.27 -9.17 4.41
C PHE A 60 5.67 -7.93 5.22
N GLY A 61 4.71 -7.22 5.80
CA GLY A 61 4.95 -5.94 6.44
C GLY A 61 5.89 -6.01 7.63
N ILE A 62 5.68 -6.95 8.54
CA ILE A 62 6.50 -7.11 9.75
C ILE A 62 7.93 -7.54 9.40
N PRO A 63 8.18 -8.60 8.62
CA PRO A 63 9.53 -8.99 8.25
C PRO A 63 10.33 -7.86 7.61
N TYR A 64 9.75 -7.12 6.66
CA TYR A 64 10.44 -6.00 6.03
C TYR A 64 10.68 -4.81 6.97
N SER A 65 9.74 -4.53 7.88
CA SER A 65 9.93 -3.46 8.88
C SER A 65 11.04 -3.77 9.87
N ILE A 66 11.24 -5.05 10.19
CA ILE A 66 12.34 -5.50 11.04
C ILE A 66 13.69 -5.32 10.33
N MET A 67 13.75 -5.64 9.05
CA MET A 67 14.96 -5.56 8.26
C MET A 67 15.44 -4.13 7.99
N SER A 68 14.50 -3.20 7.81
CA SER A 68 14.81 -1.81 7.43
C SER A 68 14.76 -0.81 8.58
N PRO A 69 14.68 -1.17 9.83
CA PRO A 69 14.22 -0.46 11.05
C PRO A 69 13.28 0.73 10.77
N ILE A 70 12.48 0.61 9.74
CA ILE A 70 11.49 1.60 9.29
C ILE A 70 10.15 0.88 9.26
N ILE A 71 9.12 1.49 9.85
CA ILE A 71 7.77 1.02 9.58
C ILE A 71 7.50 1.23 8.10
N LEU A 72 7.31 0.14 7.40
CA LEU A 72 6.84 0.23 6.04
C LEU A 72 5.46 0.87 6.06
N VAL A 73 5.31 1.90 5.25
CA VAL A 73 4.03 2.57 4.99
C VAL A 73 2.94 1.53 4.65
N HIS A 74 3.32 0.43 4.01
CA HIS A 74 2.47 -0.73 3.75
C HIS A 74 1.84 -1.31 5.01
N SER A 75 2.61 -1.61 6.03
CA SER A 75 2.09 -2.18 7.29
C SER A 75 1.14 -1.23 8.00
N LEU A 76 1.41 0.07 7.91
CA LEU A 76 0.55 1.10 8.47
C LEU A 76 -0.76 1.20 7.67
N TRP A 77 -0.69 1.37 6.38
CA TRP A 77 -1.88 1.62 5.54
C TRP A 77 -2.77 0.41 5.35
N LEU A 78 -2.21 -0.81 5.31
CA LEU A 78 -3.02 -2.02 5.27
C LEU A 78 -3.96 -2.10 6.47
N GLY A 79 -3.46 -1.79 7.66
CA GLY A 79 -4.26 -1.83 8.89
C GLY A 79 -5.21 -0.64 9.01
N THR A 80 -4.78 0.56 8.63
CA THR A 80 -5.63 1.76 8.70
C THR A 80 -6.79 1.70 7.73
N ASP A 81 -6.65 1.06 6.59
CA ASP A 81 -7.76 0.85 5.64
C ASP A 81 -8.85 -0.05 6.25
N VAL A 82 -8.45 -1.14 6.90
CA VAL A 82 -9.40 -2.01 7.62
C VAL A 82 -10.11 -1.23 8.72
N ILE A 83 -9.36 -0.48 9.52
CA ILE A 83 -9.90 0.34 10.61
C ILE A 83 -10.89 1.37 10.07
N GLY A 84 -10.52 2.11 9.02
CA GLY A 84 -11.38 3.12 8.42
C GLY A 84 -12.69 2.55 7.90
N ILE A 85 -12.65 1.40 7.24
CA ILE A 85 -13.81 0.71 6.69
C ILE A 85 -14.71 0.17 7.81
N PHE A 86 -14.16 -0.24 8.93
CA PHE A 86 -14.90 -0.81 10.05
C PHE A 86 -15.89 0.19 10.67
N PHE A 87 -15.54 1.47 10.76
CA PHE A 87 -16.39 2.48 11.38
C PHE A 87 -17.50 3.03 10.46
N PRO A 88 -18.65 3.47 11.01
CA PRO A 88 -19.79 3.94 10.23
C PRO A 88 -19.46 5.11 9.29
N ALA A 89 -19.99 5.05 8.07
CA ALA A 89 -19.83 6.11 7.07
C ALA A 89 -21.07 6.15 6.15
N LYS A 90 -22.23 6.58 6.69
CA LYS A 90 -23.49 6.65 5.91
C LYS A 90 -23.44 7.70 4.82
N ASN A 91 -22.94 8.89 5.15
CA ASN A 91 -22.82 10.00 4.20
C ASN A 91 -21.36 10.35 3.96
N ILE A 92 -20.85 9.98 2.80
CA ILE A 92 -19.45 10.18 2.43
C ILE A 92 -19.19 11.65 2.04
N GLU A 93 -20.15 12.30 1.33
CA GLU A 93 -19.95 13.65 0.80
C GLU A 93 -20.15 14.74 1.86
N LYS A 94 -21.23 14.62 2.67
CA LYS A 94 -21.59 15.60 3.70
C LYS A 94 -21.47 15.01 5.10
N TRP A 95 -20.36 14.29 5.34
CA TRP A 95 -20.12 13.57 6.59
C TRP A 95 -20.17 14.47 7.85
N TYR A 96 -19.81 15.75 7.71
CA TYR A 96 -19.84 16.74 8.80
C TYR A 96 -21.26 17.16 9.21
N LEU A 97 -22.27 16.88 8.39
CA LEU A 97 -23.67 17.15 8.68
C LEU A 97 -24.41 15.96 9.29
N ASP A 98 -23.86 14.76 9.15
CA ASP A 98 -24.43 13.52 9.67
C ASP A 98 -23.69 13.05 10.93
N LYS A 99 -24.42 12.98 12.05
CA LYS A 99 -23.85 12.65 13.36
C LYS A 99 -23.17 11.28 13.38
N GLU A 100 -23.75 10.26 12.75
CA GLU A 100 -23.16 8.92 12.73
C GLU A 100 -21.87 8.91 11.90
N SER A 101 -21.86 9.58 10.76
CA SER A 101 -20.67 9.72 9.92
C SER A 101 -19.57 10.52 10.58
N LEU A 102 -19.91 11.55 11.36
CA LEU A 102 -18.95 12.34 12.13
C LEU A 102 -18.31 11.51 13.26
N ILE A 103 -19.13 10.75 14.00
CA ILE A 103 -18.62 9.84 15.03
C ILE A 103 -17.74 8.77 14.41
N GLY A 104 -18.14 8.16 13.29
CA GLY A 104 -17.37 7.16 12.58
C GLY A 104 -16.02 7.69 12.09
N ALA A 105 -15.97 8.94 11.61
CA ALA A 105 -14.73 9.62 11.24
C ALA A 105 -13.82 9.84 12.46
N GLY A 106 -14.37 10.34 13.56
CA GLY A 106 -13.62 10.55 14.79
C GLY A 106 -13.03 9.25 15.36
N LEU A 107 -13.84 8.19 15.41
CA LEU A 107 -13.39 6.88 15.86
C LEU A 107 -12.33 6.28 14.94
N SER A 108 -12.46 6.44 13.62
CA SER A 108 -11.45 5.95 12.67
C SER A 108 -10.12 6.68 12.82
N VAL A 109 -10.14 7.99 13.04
CA VAL A 109 -8.95 8.81 13.32
C VAL A 109 -8.24 8.34 14.58
N LEU A 110 -8.98 8.18 15.69
CA LEU A 110 -8.39 7.75 16.96
C LEU A 110 -7.84 6.32 16.86
N ALA A 111 -8.63 5.40 16.33
CA ALA A 111 -8.21 3.99 16.22
C ALA A 111 -7.05 3.83 15.23
N GLY A 112 -7.04 4.54 14.11
CA GLY A 112 -5.94 4.52 13.15
C GLY A 112 -4.65 5.10 13.71
N GLY A 113 -4.74 6.21 14.46
CA GLY A 113 -3.60 6.80 15.17
C GLY A 113 -3.04 5.87 16.23
N LEU A 114 -3.88 5.28 17.07
CA LEU A 114 -3.48 4.31 18.10
C LEU A 114 -2.87 3.05 17.46
N TYR A 115 -3.44 2.54 16.38
CA TYR A 115 -2.87 1.42 15.64
C TYR A 115 -1.44 1.72 15.17
N GLY A 116 -1.19 2.90 14.61
CA GLY A 116 0.15 3.30 14.19
C GLY A 116 1.16 3.30 15.34
N VAL A 117 0.77 3.85 16.49
CA VAL A 117 1.61 3.86 17.71
C VAL A 117 1.87 2.43 18.21
N LEU A 118 0.82 1.60 18.29
CA LEU A 118 0.94 0.20 18.72
C LEU A 118 1.79 -0.62 17.75
N LEU A 119 1.66 -0.38 16.45
CA LEU A 119 2.48 -1.02 15.43
C LEU A 119 3.96 -0.68 15.62
N LEU A 120 4.30 0.61 15.83
CA LEU A 120 5.68 1.03 16.09
C LEU A 120 6.24 0.41 17.37
N ALA A 121 5.51 0.52 18.48
CA ALA A 121 5.91 -0.02 19.77
C ALA A 121 6.04 -1.56 19.72
N GLY A 122 5.09 -2.24 19.10
CA GLY A 122 5.08 -3.69 18.94
C GLY A 122 6.25 -4.17 18.10
N LEU A 123 6.55 -3.52 16.97
CA LEU A 123 7.70 -3.87 16.13
C LEU A 123 9.02 -3.66 16.87
N GLN A 124 9.19 -2.55 17.60
CA GLN A 124 10.38 -2.30 18.40
C GLN A 124 10.58 -3.36 19.49
N SER A 125 9.49 -3.69 20.20
CA SER A 125 9.54 -4.73 21.25
C SER A 125 9.86 -6.10 20.67
N PHE A 126 9.27 -6.43 19.51
CA PHE A 126 9.52 -7.70 18.82
C PHE A 126 10.97 -7.80 18.32
N VAL A 127 11.52 -6.75 17.72
CA VAL A 127 12.94 -6.71 17.31
C VAL A 127 13.87 -6.92 18.50
N ASN A 128 13.61 -6.20 19.61
CA ASN A 128 14.42 -6.33 20.82
C ASN A 128 14.36 -7.76 21.40
N MET A 129 13.18 -8.37 21.39
CA MET A 129 13.00 -9.76 21.84
C MET A 129 13.76 -10.75 20.95
N MET A 130 13.71 -10.56 19.63
CA MET A 130 14.41 -11.44 18.68
C MET A 130 15.93 -11.31 18.75
N GLN A 131 16.44 -10.10 18.99
CA GLN A 131 17.88 -9.87 19.19
C GLN A 131 18.43 -10.54 20.46
N ALA A 132 17.58 -10.82 21.44
CA ALA A 132 17.95 -11.54 22.66
C ALA A 132 18.04 -13.07 22.48
N LEU A 133 17.61 -13.62 21.35
CA LEU A 133 17.68 -15.05 21.08
C LEU A 133 19.11 -15.50 20.72
N PRO A 134 19.52 -16.73 21.12
CA PRO A 134 20.85 -17.27 20.81
C PRO A 134 21.14 -17.38 19.30
N VAL A 135 20.09 -17.50 18.50
CA VAL A 135 20.16 -17.53 17.03
C VAL A 135 19.28 -16.39 16.51
N ASN A 136 19.93 -15.39 15.91
CA ASN A 136 19.21 -14.29 15.30
C ASN A 136 18.75 -14.68 13.89
N ILE A 137 17.52 -15.17 13.79
CA ILE A 137 16.90 -15.57 12.52
C ILE A 137 16.83 -14.40 11.53
N PHE A 138 16.78 -13.16 12.01
CA PHE A 138 16.67 -11.97 11.16
C PHE A 138 18.00 -11.58 10.52
N ASP A 139 19.14 -11.87 11.14
CA ASP A 139 20.45 -11.68 10.48
C ASP A 139 20.60 -12.64 9.29
N ALA A 140 20.14 -13.88 9.44
CA ALA A 140 20.08 -14.83 8.32
C ALA A 140 19.10 -14.35 7.24
N TRP A 141 17.96 -13.81 7.62
CA TRP A 141 16.95 -13.26 6.70
C TRP A 141 17.45 -12.01 5.97
N GLN A 142 18.19 -11.12 6.62
CA GLN A 142 18.81 -9.96 5.97
C GLN A 142 19.71 -10.36 4.81
N ASN A 143 20.47 -11.42 4.96
CA ASN A 143 21.36 -11.93 3.91
C ASN A 143 20.60 -12.47 2.69
N ILE A 144 19.36 -12.97 2.89
CA ILE A 144 18.52 -13.50 1.81
C ILE A 144 17.67 -12.38 1.18
N SER A 145 17.31 -11.36 1.93
CA SER A 145 16.37 -10.32 1.49
C SER A 145 16.92 -9.42 0.39
N GLY A 146 18.21 -9.11 0.38
CA GLY A 146 18.81 -8.29 -0.66
C GLY A 146 18.53 -8.83 -2.07
N PRO A 147 18.88 -10.09 -2.38
CA PRO A 147 18.53 -10.72 -3.64
C PRO A 147 17.04 -10.76 -3.94
N VAL A 148 16.18 -11.00 -2.93
CA VAL A 148 14.72 -11.03 -3.10
C VAL A 148 14.18 -9.64 -3.44
N ILE A 149 14.63 -8.59 -2.74
CA ILE A 149 14.22 -7.20 -3.05
C ILE A 149 14.68 -6.83 -4.46
N SER A 150 15.91 -7.17 -4.84
CA SER A 150 16.41 -6.91 -6.19
C SER A 150 15.59 -7.65 -7.26
N ALA A 151 15.04 -8.83 -6.96
CA ALA A 151 14.16 -9.55 -7.88
C ALA A 151 12.83 -8.81 -8.14
N PHE A 152 12.32 -8.02 -7.19
CA PHE A 152 11.11 -7.19 -7.40
C PHE A 152 11.26 -6.17 -8.54
N ILE A 153 12.48 -5.79 -8.89
CA ILE A 153 12.75 -4.90 -10.05
C ILE A 153 12.25 -5.53 -11.35
N ALA A 154 12.25 -6.86 -11.44
CA ALA A 154 11.79 -7.57 -12.62
C ALA A 154 10.27 -7.56 -12.80
N PHE A 155 9.46 -7.42 -11.73
CA PHE A 155 8.00 -7.54 -11.83
C PHE A 155 7.37 -6.50 -12.76
N PRO A 156 7.63 -5.20 -12.68
CA PRO A 156 7.11 -4.24 -13.65
C PRO A 156 7.49 -4.60 -15.09
N CYS A 157 8.71 -5.11 -15.29
CA CYS A 157 9.21 -5.49 -16.61
C CYS A 157 8.50 -6.72 -17.16
N VAL A 158 8.16 -7.69 -16.30
CA VAL A 158 7.36 -8.86 -16.66
C VAL A 158 5.94 -8.44 -17.06
N VAL A 159 5.29 -7.56 -16.28
CA VAL A 159 3.98 -7.00 -16.62
C VAL A 159 4.01 -6.33 -17.99
N ILE A 160 5.01 -5.46 -18.23
CA ILE A 160 5.18 -4.81 -19.54
C ILE A 160 5.37 -5.84 -20.66
N THR A 161 6.10 -6.92 -20.40
CA THR A 161 6.31 -7.99 -21.36
C THR A 161 4.99 -8.67 -21.74
N MET A 162 4.14 -8.95 -20.75
CA MET A 162 2.86 -9.61 -20.96
C MET A 162 1.85 -8.71 -21.68
N ASP A 163 1.76 -7.44 -21.29
CA ASP A 163 0.73 -6.53 -21.81
C ASP A 163 1.16 -5.84 -23.12
N TYR A 164 2.44 -5.50 -23.27
CA TYR A 164 2.94 -4.66 -24.36
C TYR A 164 4.02 -5.32 -25.22
N GLY A 165 4.34 -6.58 -24.93
CA GLY A 165 5.27 -7.42 -25.71
C GLY A 165 6.71 -7.37 -25.20
N TRP A 166 7.45 -8.46 -25.51
CA TRP A 166 8.77 -8.73 -24.94
C TRP A 166 9.85 -7.67 -25.21
N LYS A 167 9.78 -6.98 -26.37
CA LYS A 167 10.74 -5.92 -26.71
C LYS A 167 10.66 -4.74 -25.73
N LYS A 168 9.44 -4.31 -25.42
CA LYS A 168 9.21 -3.22 -24.46
C LYS A 168 9.57 -3.62 -23.04
N GLY A 169 9.25 -4.88 -22.65
CA GLY A 169 9.66 -5.44 -21.37
C GLY A 169 11.18 -5.51 -21.20
N LEU A 170 11.89 -5.97 -22.24
CA LEU A 170 13.34 -6.03 -22.22
C LEU A 170 13.97 -4.62 -22.09
N VAL A 171 13.48 -3.64 -22.85
CA VAL A 171 13.95 -2.26 -22.75
C VAL A 171 13.76 -1.71 -21.33
N SER A 172 12.58 -1.91 -20.72
CA SER A 172 12.31 -1.46 -19.37
C SER A 172 13.23 -2.13 -18.35
N LEU A 173 13.50 -3.44 -18.49
CA LEU A 173 14.43 -4.16 -17.61
C LEU A 173 15.86 -3.62 -17.73
N VAL A 174 16.36 -3.48 -18.95
CA VAL A 174 17.72 -2.97 -19.18
C VAL A 174 17.89 -1.58 -18.59
N VAL A 175 16.94 -0.67 -18.82
CA VAL A 175 16.99 0.69 -18.27
C VAL A 175 16.93 0.69 -16.74
N SER A 176 16.05 -0.12 -16.14
CA SER A 176 15.94 -0.25 -14.68
C SER A 176 17.24 -0.75 -14.06
N VAL A 177 17.86 -1.79 -14.65
CA VAL A 177 19.12 -2.35 -14.18
C VAL A 177 20.28 -1.38 -14.36
N LEU A 178 20.33 -0.65 -15.48
CA LEU A 178 21.37 0.36 -15.71
C LEU A 178 21.27 1.50 -14.69
N LEU A 179 20.09 2.02 -14.43
CA LEU A 179 19.88 3.05 -13.41
C LEU A 179 20.25 2.57 -12.01
N ARG A 180 19.90 1.32 -11.66
CA ARG A 180 20.36 0.69 -10.43
C ARG A 180 21.88 0.71 -10.33
N GLN A 181 22.60 0.26 -11.36
CA GLN A 181 24.07 0.22 -11.37
C GLN A 181 24.69 1.62 -11.29
N ILE A 182 24.10 2.59 -11.96
CA ILE A 182 24.54 3.98 -11.86
C ILE A 182 24.39 4.48 -10.41
N MET A 183 23.28 4.19 -9.71
CA MET A 183 23.12 4.57 -8.31
C MET A 183 24.15 3.91 -7.40
N VAL A 184 24.41 2.62 -7.60
CA VAL A 184 25.47 1.91 -6.87
C VAL A 184 26.85 2.53 -7.12
N PHE A 185 27.16 2.86 -8.37
CA PHE A 185 28.43 3.50 -8.74
C PHE A 185 28.63 4.86 -8.06
N PHE A 186 27.57 5.64 -7.88
CA PHE A 186 27.61 6.91 -7.13
C PHE A 186 27.51 6.73 -5.60
N GLY A 187 27.66 5.52 -5.07
CA GLY A 187 27.62 5.26 -3.64
C GLY A 187 26.23 5.38 -3.01
N LYS A 188 25.17 5.31 -3.83
CA LYS A 188 23.75 5.37 -3.40
C LYS A 188 23.09 3.99 -3.47
N GLY A 189 23.80 2.96 -3.03
CA GLY A 189 23.33 1.57 -3.09
C GLY A 189 22.06 1.30 -2.27
N ASP A 190 21.88 2.03 -1.17
CA ASP A 190 20.72 1.96 -0.28
C ASP A 190 19.38 2.31 -0.96
N ILE A 191 19.40 3.20 -1.94
CA ILE A 191 18.20 3.59 -2.71
C ILE A 191 18.16 3.00 -4.13
N ALA A 192 19.19 2.28 -4.54
CA ALA A 192 19.35 1.82 -5.92
C ALA A 192 18.19 0.90 -6.37
N ASP A 193 17.76 -0.03 -5.52
CA ASP A 193 16.67 -0.94 -5.82
C ASP A 193 15.32 -0.20 -5.93
N GLY A 194 15.09 0.79 -5.06
CA GLY A 194 13.91 1.66 -5.13
C GLY A 194 13.85 2.47 -6.42
N VAL A 195 14.96 3.05 -6.85
CA VAL A 195 15.06 3.81 -8.12
C VAL A 195 14.77 2.89 -9.32
N ALA A 196 15.31 1.69 -9.32
CA ALA A 196 15.07 0.73 -10.41
C ALA A 196 13.60 0.27 -10.47
N LEU A 197 12.97 0.01 -9.32
CA LEU A 197 11.55 -0.34 -9.24
C LEU A 197 10.67 0.82 -9.74
N LEU A 198 10.92 2.04 -9.27
CA LEU A 198 10.20 3.23 -9.73
C LEU A 198 10.35 3.44 -11.24
N THR A 199 11.52 3.17 -11.81
CA THR A 199 11.73 3.25 -13.25
C THR A 199 10.82 2.28 -13.99
N GLY A 200 10.70 1.03 -13.53
CA GLY A 200 9.78 0.05 -14.09
C GLY A 200 8.32 0.51 -14.02
N LEU A 201 7.89 1.09 -12.89
CA LEU A 201 6.55 1.64 -12.72
C LEU A 201 6.28 2.82 -13.67
N VAL A 202 7.26 3.71 -13.86
CA VAL A 202 7.15 4.81 -14.83
C VAL A 202 6.95 4.29 -16.24
N PHE A 203 7.66 3.22 -16.64
CA PHE A 203 7.44 2.58 -17.93
C PHE A 203 6.01 2.03 -18.08
N ILE A 204 5.46 1.37 -17.04
CA ILE A 204 4.06 0.90 -17.05
C ILE A 204 3.12 2.10 -17.31
N ILE A 205 3.28 3.20 -16.57
CA ILE A 205 2.43 4.39 -16.73
C ILE A 205 2.55 4.95 -18.14
N VAL A 206 3.77 5.10 -18.66
CA VAL A 206 4.01 5.64 -20.00
C VAL A 206 3.36 4.76 -21.08
N PHE A 207 3.48 3.45 -20.96
CA PHE A 207 2.86 2.54 -21.93
C PHE A 207 1.34 2.53 -21.80
N ALA A 208 0.80 2.53 -20.58
CA ALA A 208 -0.64 2.59 -20.34
C ALA A 208 -1.29 3.88 -20.88
N VAL A 209 -0.62 5.03 -20.72
CA VAL A 209 -1.12 6.32 -21.25
C VAL A 209 -1.05 6.37 -22.78
N ARG A 210 -0.05 5.69 -23.38
CA ARG A 210 0.10 5.63 -24.84
C ARG A 210 -0.74 4.55 -25.51
N ASP A 211 -1.26 3.62 -24.73
CA ASP A 211 -2.14 2.58 -25.25
C ASP A 211 -3.51 3.18 -25.55
N LYS A 212 -3.86 3.19 -26.85
CA LYS A 212 -5.14 3.66 -27.36
C LYS A 212 -6.15 2.54 -27.53
N SER A 213 -5.89 1.35 -26.98
CA SER A 213 -6.84 0.25 -27.02
C SER A 213 -8.11 0.70 -26.30
N GLU A 214 -9.22 0.78 -27.05
CA GLU A 214 -10.53 1.06 -26.50
C GLU A 214 -10.91 -0.09 -25.58
N SER A 215 -10.99 0.18 -24.27
CA SER A 215 -11.56 -0.75 -23.32
C SER A 215 -13.07 -0.83 -23.57
N THR A 216 -13.47 -1.75 -24.40
CA THR A 216 -14.88 -2.05 -24.68
C THR A 216 -15.48 -2.79 -23.49
N GLY A 217 -16.34 -2.10 -22.72
CA GLY A 217 -17.18 -2.76 -21.73
C GLY A 217 -17.42 -1.95 -20.43
N ASN A 218 -18.25 -2.49 -19.54
CA ASN A 218 -18.60 -1.90 -18.22
C ASN A 218 -17.39 -1.55 -17.34
N LEU A 219 -16.23 -2.16 -17.56
CA LEU A 219 -14.99 -1.84 -16.90
C LEU A 219 -14.54 -0.40 -17.17
N ALA A 220 -14.74 0.13 -18.38
CA ALA A 220 -14.33 1.49 -18.74
C ALA A 220 -15.10 2.55 -17.93
N SER A 221 -16.38 2.34 -17.64
CA SER A 221 -17.18 3.25 -16.81
C SER A 221 -16.72 3.25 -15.35
N ILE A 222 -16.42 2.06 -14.81
CA ILE A 222 -15.94 1.90 -13.43
C ILE A 222 -14.56 2.56 -13.25
N PHE A 223 -13.66 2.39 -14.22
CA PHE A 223 -12.36 3.06 -14.21
C PHE A 223 -12.51 4.59 -14.40
N GLY A 224 -13.41 5.04 -15.26
CA GLY A 224 -13.70 6.46 -15.45
C GLY A 224 -14.15 7.15 -14.17
N ASP A 225 -15.05 6.55 -13.42
CA ASP A 225 -15.51 7.07 -12.13
C ASP A 225 -14.42 7.07 -11.06
N ARG A 226 -13.56 6.07 -11.04
CA ARG A 226 -12.40 6.02 -10.13
C ARG A 226 -11.38 7.12 -10.45
N VAL A 227 -11.03 7.29 -11.72
CA VAL A 227 -10.12 8.37 -12.16
C VAL A 227 -10.71 9.75 -11.82
N LYS A 228 -12.01 9.95 -11.99
CA LYS A 228 -12.70 11.17 -11.61
C LYS A 228 -12.64 11.42 -10.10
N ASN A 229 -12.81 10.37 -9.30
CA ASN A 229 -12.72 10.46 -7.85
C ASN A 229 -11.27 10.77 -7.39
N ILE A 230 -10.26 10.14 -7.98
CA ILE A 230 -8.85 10.44 -7.74
C ILE A 230 -8.54 11.91 -8.09
N ARG A 231 -8.98 12.40 -9.26
CA ARG A 231 -8.79 13.80 -9.66
C ARG A 231 -9.42 14.78 -8.67
N LYS A 232 -10.63 14.49 -8.19
CA LYS A 232 -11.35 15.32 -7.20
C LYS A 232 -10.60 15.41 -5.87
N ASN A 233 -9.92 14.33 -5.49
CA ASN A 233 -9.27 14.20 -4.18
C ASN A 233 -7.75 14.21 -4.24
N ILE A 234 -7.15 14.62 -5.38
CA ILE A 234 -5.70 14.50 -5.61
C ILE A 234 -4.85 15.20 -4.54
N ILE A 235 -5.32 16.33 -4.02
CA ILE A 235 -4.63 17.09 -2.97
C ILE A 235 -4.59 16.27 -1.67
N TRP A 236 -5.68 15.62 -1.30
CA TRP A 236 -5.78 14.79 -0.09
C TRP A 236 -4.98 13.49 -0.18
N ILE A 237 -4.77 13.00 -1.41
CA ILE A 237 -3.99 11.78 -1.68
C ILE A 237 -2.49 12.08 -1.74
N ALA A 238 -2.12 13.32 -2.08
CA ALA A 238 -0.72 13.75 -2.22
C ALA A 238 -0.07 14.23 -0.92
N ILE A 239 -0.86 14.53 0.12
CA ILE A 239 -0.39 14.92 1.46
C ILE A 239 -0.11 13.68 2.29
#